data_5579ebad44e84ea9ab39e4e67778a5e9
#
_entry.id   5579ebad44e84ea9ab39e4e67778a5e9
#
_cell.length_a   1.000
_cell.length_b   1.000
_cell.length_c   1.000
_cell.angle_alpha   90.00
_cell.angle_beta   90.00
_cell.angle_gamma   90.00
#
_symmetry.space_group_name_H-M   'P 1'
#
loop_
_entity.id
_entity.type
_entity.pdbx_description
1 polymer ?
#
loop_
_entity_poly.entity_id
_entity_poly.type
_entity_poly.pdbx_seq_one_letter_code
_entity_poly.pdbx_strand_id
1 'polypeptide(L)'
;MSFDLYNIILILICLFFVCFGLFFSKNDKSLSSYLNAGRSIQSRSLTASIVASCFGVWILIGPSEAATWGGIGAVIGYAFGQACPYLAMNILGPRLRAIMPNGNSLTQFVFARYGKSMLQLILILSVFYMFIYLCAEVTAIAKVVQLISGAALWKTSLIILVSTLIYTLKGGLRISILTDKFQFIIISIFLVLIFYYLFFSGKVVIDTYLIASKASVLIDPKYFYGYTAGITFFIAVFATNLFDQSVWQRVFAAQSTEDLKKGFKSSFFIVLPVILLLGFCGIIAVSLGQAKDPSIIIFSLLLTNGGKFLTISILILALTLVISSMDTLINAISSLIIIDGNKVMPFQSKLNYFYFSKFFLMGLSILVFYIASKGLSVLYMFLLADLLCCAAVFPIFYGMFKQDINNKIALLSVAAGLIGGLLFFPNLTFEKSILVGLLFDSSLFPNWISTALLFWSFVVATILPLLTLLMLRKKNIIYNFTKIKNSILEIK
;
A
#
# COMPACT_ATOMS: atom_id res chain seq x y z
N MET A 1 5.56 -9.70 36.69
CA MET A 1 5.21 -9.28 35.31
C MET A 1 3.88 -9.95 34.98
N SER A 2 2.73 -9.33 35.29
CA SER A 2 1.43 -9.86 34.90
C SER A 2 1.35 -9.81 33.37
N PHE A 3 1.31 -10.97 32.72
CA PHE A 3 1.01 -11.04 31.29
C PHE A 3 -0.44 -10.55 31.14
N ASP A 4 -0.59 -9.33 30.60
CA ASP A 4 -1.89 -8.80 30.27
C ASP A 4 -2.54 -9.70 29.20
N LEU A 5 -3.85 -9.95 29.32
CA LEU A 5 -4.63 -10.77 28.39
C LEU A 5 -4.35 -10.40 26.93
N TYR A 6 -4.20 -9.13 26.64
CA TYR A 6 -3.98 -8.64 25.27
C TYR A 6 -2.59 -9.04 24.70
N ASN A 7 -1.56 -9.08 25.55
CA ASN A 7 -0.23 -9.57 25.15
C ASN A 7 -0.24 -11.08 24.90
N ILE A 8 -1.04 -11.84 25.64
CA ILE A 8 -1.23 -13.27 25.40
C ILE A 8 -1.92 -13.49 24.05
N ILE A 9 -2.98 -12.73 23.74
CA ILE A 9 -3.69 -12.80 22.45
C ILE A 9 -2.74 -12.46 21.29
N LEU A 10 -1.91 -11.42 21.42
CA LEU A 10 -0.89 -11.06 20.43
C LEU A 10 0.02 -12.27 20.11
N ILE A 11 0.58 -12.89 21.16
CA ILE A 11 1.49 -14.04 21.00
C ILE A 11 0.77 -15.25 20.39
N LEU A 12 -0.45 -15.56 20.84
CA LEU A 12 -1.23 -16.70 20.35
C LEU A 12 -1.59 -16.54 18.85
N ILE A 13 -2.00 -15.36 18.43
CA ILE A 13 -2.32 -15.10 17.01
C ILE A 13 -1.04 -15.20 16.15
N CYS A 14 0.06 -14.62 16.60
CA CYS A 14 1.34 -14.74 15.90
C CYS A 14 1.79 -16.20 15.78
N LEU A 15 1.72 -16.98 16.85
CA LEU A 15 2.04 -18.40 16.84
C LEU A 15 1.11 -19.20 15.92
N PHE A 16 -0.19 -18.91 15.94
CA PHE A 16 -1.15 -19.55 15.05
C PHE A 16 -0.75 -19.36 13.56
N PHE A 17 -0.47 -18.15 13.12
CA PHE A 17 -0.07 -17.90 11.73
C PHE A 17 1.32 -18.47 11.39
N VAL A 18 2.25 -18.47 12.33
CA VAL A 18 3.54 -19.14 12.16
C VAL A 18 3.34 -20.65 11.96
N CYS A 19 2.61 -21.31 12.84
CA CYS A 19 2.34 -22.75 12.73
C CYS A 19 1.59 -23.09 11.45
N PHE A 20 0.55 -22.31 11.12
CA PHE A 20 -0.24 -22.47 9.91
C PHE A 20 0.63 -22.31 8.66
N GLY A 21 1.38 -21.23 8.54
CA GLY A 21 2.25 -20.98 7.40
C GLY A 21 3.35 -22.04 7.23
N LEU A 22 3.99 -22.46 8.32
CA LEU A 22 5.01 -23.50 8.29
C LEU A 22 4.45 -24.89 7.94
N PHE A 23 3.25 -25.22 8.40
CA PHE A 23 2.59 -26.48 8.08
C PHE A 23 2.33 -26.62 6.58
N PHE A 24 1.78 -25.59 5.95
CA PHE A 24 1.47 -25.61 4.52
C PHE A 24 2.69 -25.38 3.62
N SER A 25 3.79 -24.82 4.13
CA SER A 25 5.02 -24.59 3.34
C SER A 25 5.82 -25.85 3.04
N LYS A 26 5.54 -26.98 3.70
CA LYS A 26 6.34 -28.22 3.57
C LYS A 26 6.29 -28.86 2.18
N ASN A 27 5.24 -28.62 1.40
CA ASN A 27 4.93 -29.35 0.17
C ASN A 27 5.32 -28.62 -1.12
N ASP A 28 5.85 -27.40 -1.08
CA ASP A 28 6.06 -26.58 -2.27
C ASP A 28 7.51 -26.11 -2.39
N LYS A 29 8.26 -26.73 -3.31
CA LYS A 29 9.68 -26.48 -3.53
C LYS A 29 9.99 -25.82 -4.87
N SER A 30 8.98 -25.57 -5.74
CA SER A 30 9.23 -25.00 -7.06
C SER A 30 9.36 -23.48 -7.02
N LEU A 31 10.33 -22.94 -7.78
CA LEU A 31 10.54 -21.50 -7.88
C LEU A 31 9.31 -20.79 -8.51
N SER A 32 8.63 -21.45 -9.45
CA SER A 32 7.40 -20.94 -10.06
C SER A 32 6.27 -20.82 -9.04
N SER A 33 6.11 -21.80 -8.15
CA SER A 33 5.14 -21.73 -7.07
C SER A 33 5.45 -20.59 -6.10
N TYR A 34 6.72 -20.40 -5.78
CA TYR A 34 7.19 -19.32 -4.91
C TYR A 34 6.91 -17.93 -5.51
N LEU A 35 7.14 -17.71 -6.81
CA LEU A 35 7.06 -16.39 -7.45
C LEU A 35 5.68 -16.03 -7.97
N ASN A 36 4.92 -16.97 -8.56
CA ASN A 36 3.66 -16.72 -9.24
C ASN A 36 2.57 -17.77 -8.96
N ALA A 37 2.71 -18.55 -7.88
CA ALA A 37 1.75 -19.59 -7.45
C ALA A 37 1.41 -20.60 -8.58
N GLY A 38 2.36 -20.87 -9.50
CA GLY A 38 2.15 -21.77 -10.64
C GLY A 38 1.07 -21.31 -11.65
N ARG A 39 0.66 -20.03 -11.61
CA ARG A 39 -0.40 -19.44 -12.46
C ARG A 39 -1.72 -20.18 -12.40
N SER A 40 -2.10 -20.68 -11.23
CA SER A 40 -3.23 -21.57 -11.03
C SER A 40 -4.39 -20.97 -10.23
N ILE A 41 -4.35 -19.65 -9.94
CA ILE A 41 -5.28 -19.01 -9.01
C ILE A 41 -6.55 -18.58 -9.73
N GLN A 42 -7.69 -19.12 -9.27
CA GLN A 42 -9.03 -18.79 -9.75
C GLN A 42 -9.54 -17.48 -9.14
N SER A 43 -10.54 -16.86 -9.76
CA SER A 43 -11.10 -15.55 -9.43
C SER A 43 -11.48 -15.37 -7.96
N ARG A 44 -12.16 -16.34 -7.32
CA ARG A 44 -12.58 -16.25 -5.91
C ARG A 44 -11.37 -16.18 -4.96
N SER A 45 -10.37 -17.04 -5.19
CA SER A 45 -9.13 -17.05 -4.41
C SER A 45 -8.30 -15.80 -4.66
N LEU A 46 -8.33 -15.31 -5.89
CA LEU A 46 -7.66 -14.08 -6.29
C LEU A 46 -8.29 -12.87 -5.58
N THR A 47 -9.63 -12.76 -5.57
CA THR A 47 -10.35 -11.70 -4.83
C THR A 47 -10.00 -11.72 -3.35
N ALA A 48 -10.09 -12.89 -2.71
CA ALA A 48 -9.77 -13.02 -1.28
C ALA A 48 -8.33 -12.58 -0.98
N SER A 49 -7.37 -13.00 -1.80
CA SER A 49 -5.97 -12.62 -1.63
C SER A 49 -5.72 -11.13 -1.90
N ILE A 50 -6.33 -10.55 -2.94
CA ILE A 50 -6.20 -9.10 -3.22
C ILE A 50 -6.76 -8.29 -2.06
N VAL A 51 -7.95 -8.63 -1.57
CA VAL A 51 -8.60 -7.86 -0.50
C VAL A 51 -7.86 -8.02 0.82
N ALA A 52 -7.50 -9.25 1.22
CA ALA A 52 -6.78 -9.49 2.46
C ALA A 52 -5.40 -8.80 2.49
N SER A 53 -4.66 -8.87 1.38
CA SER A 53 -3.34 -8.24 1.28
C SER A 53 -3.37 -6.72 1.12
N CYS A 54 -4.46 -6.18 0.53
CA CYS A 54 -4.70 -4.75 0.44
C CYS A 54 -5.07 -4.18 1.81
N PHE A 55 -5.87 -4.91 2.58
CA PHE A 55 -6.28 -4.49 3.90
C PHE A 55 -5.17 -4.76 4.93
N GLY A 56 -4.33 -3.76 5.14
CA GLY A 56 -3.44 -3.70 6.29
C GLY A 56 -4.12 -2.99 7.47
N VAL A 57 -3.43 -2.91 8.60
CA VAL A 57 -3.95 -2.18 9.76
C VAL A 57 -4.12 -0.68 9.46
N TRP A 58 -3.43 -0.18 8.45
CA TRP A 58 -3.54 1.19 7.97
C TRP A 58 -4.98 1.61 7.58
N ILE A 59 -5.84 0.67 7.17
CA ILE A 59 -7.24 1.00 6.82
C ILE A 59 -8.03 1.54 8.03
N LEU A 60 -7.63 1.14 9.24
CA LEU A 60 -8.22 1.60 10.50
C LEU A 60 -7.67 2.96 10.93
N ILE A 61 -6.60 3.46 10.30
CA ILE A 61 -5.90 4.70 10.66
C ILE A 61 -6.02 5.74 9.55
N GLY A 62 -5.44 5.46 8.39
CA GLY A 62 -5.27 6.45 7.31
C GLY A 62 -6.56 7.13 6.84
N PRO A 63 -7.61 6.39 6.45
CA PRO A 63 -8.85 7.00 5.97
C PRO A 63 -9.56 7.84 7.03
N SER A 64 -9.59 7.38 8.29
CA SER A 64 -10.23 8.10 9.39
C SER A 64 -9.40 9.31 9.84
N GLU A 65 -8.06 9.21 9.86
CA GLU A 65 -7.16 10.34 10.12
C GLU A 65 -7.31 11.42 9.05
N ALA A 66 -7.28 11.06 7.76
CA ALA A 66 -7.45 11.99 6.65
C ALA A 66 -8.81 12.71 6.70
N ALA A 67 -9.86 12.03 7.15
CA ALA A 67 -11.19 12.59 7.29
C ALA A 67 -11.30 13.68 8.35
N THR A 68 -10.44 13.69 9.38
CA THR A 68 -10.48 14.67 10.47
C THR A 68 -10.19 16.11 10.01
N TRP A 69 -9.43 16.26 8.93
CA TRP A 69 -9.05 17.56 8.38
C TRP A 69 -9.50 17.78 6.93
N GLY A 70 -9.55 16.72 6.11
CA GLY A 70 -9.99 16.80 4.72
C GLY A 70 -11.47 16.45 4.52
N GLY A 71 -12.18 16.06 5.57
CA GLY A 71 -13.62 15.79 5.53
C GLY A 71 -14.02 14.73 4.50
N ILE A 72 -15.26 14.88 3.98
CA ILE A 72 -15.85 13.95 3.01
C ILE A 72 -15.06 13.88 1.70
N GLY A 73 -14.41 14.97 1.29
CA GLY A 73 -13.55 15.01 0.10
C GLY A 73 -12.37 14.06 0.24
N ALA A 74 -11.66 14.09 1.39
CA ALA A 74 -10.56 13.18 1.67
C ALA A 74 -11.04 11.71 1.72
N VAL A 75 -12.18 11.44 2.35
CA VAL A 75 -12.79 10.09 2.42
C VAL A 75 -13.04 9.52 1.03
N ILE A 76 -13.70 10.31 0.17
CA ILE A 76 -14.02 9.91 -1.21
C ILE A 76 -12.71 9.69 -1.99
N GLY A 77 -11.79 10.66 -1.96
CA GLY A 77 -10.52 10.57 -2.67
C GLY A 77 -9.69 9.36 -2.27
N TYR A 78 -9.60 9.10 -0.97
CA TYR A 78 -8.89 7.94 -0.42
C TYR A 78 -9.52 6.63 -0.87
N ALA A 79 -10.85 6.50 -0.75
CA ALA A 79 -11.57 5.28 -1.09
C ALA A 79 -11.49 4.95 -2.59
N PHE A 80 -11.70 5.94 -3.46
CA PHE A 80 -11.54 5.76 -4.90
C PHE A 80 -10.07 5.57 -5.29
N GLY A 81 -9.13 6.28 -4.66
CA GLY A 81 -7.70 6.08 -4.85
C GLY A 81 -7.25 4.65 -4.56
N GLN A 82 -7.80 4.03 -3.53
CA GLN A 82 -7.49 2.64 -3.18
C GLN A 82 -8.22 1.61 -4.06
N ALA A 83 -9.46 1.86 -4.45
CA ALA A 83 -10.26 0.90 -5.18
C ALA A 83 -10.05 0.95 -6.71
N CYS A 84 -9.96 2.14 -7.32
CA CYS A 84 -9.85 2.29 -8.77
C CYS A 84 -8.63 1.61 -9.42
N PRO A 85 -7.46 1.46 -8.78
CA PRO A 85 -6.37 0.68 -9.33
C PRO A 85 -6.78 -0.74 -9.71
N TYR A 86 -7.69 -1.38 -8.97
CA TYR A 86 -8.18 -2.72 -9.30
C TYR A 86 -8.99 -2.74 -10.60
N LEU A 87 -9.74 -1.68 -10.90
CA LEU A 87 -10.36 -1.54 -12.22
C LEU A 87 -9.32 -1.28 -13.32
N ALA A 88 -8.30 -0.48 -13.06
CA ALA A 88 -7.20 -0.25 -13.99
C ALA A 88 -6.46 -1.56 -14.32
N MET A 89 -6.30 -2.47 -13.36
CA MET A 89 -5.69 -3.78 -13.59
C MET A 89 -6.48 -4.67 -14.56
N ASN A 90 -7.78 -4.43 -14.80
CA ASN A 90 -8.54 -5.12 -15.84
C ASN A 90 -8.08 -4.76 -17.27
N ILE A 91 -7.36 -3.64 -17.42
CA ILE A 91 -6.78 -3.18 -18.69
C ILE A 91 -5.28 -3.47 -18.71
N LEU A 92 -4.56 -3.05 -17.66
CA LEU A 92 -3.10 -3.15 -17.57
C LEU A 92 -2.63 -4.60 -17.44
N GLY A 93 -3.30 -5.41 -16.62
CA GLY A 93 -2.93 -6.80 -16.37
C GLY A 93 -2.98 -7.67 -17.63
N PRO A 94 -4.10 -7.75 -18.36
CA PRO A 94 -4.18 -8.48 -19.62
C PRO A 94 -3.19 -7.95 -20.66
N ARG A 95 -3.01 -6.64 -20.74
CA ARG A 95 -2.05 -6.01 -21.66
C ARG A 95 -0.62 -6.47 -21.36
N LEU A 96 -0.22 -6.43 -20.10
CA LEU A 96 1.11 -6.85 -19.68
C LEU A 96 1.33 -8.35 -19.91
N ARG A 97 0.35 -9.20 -19.59
CA ARG A 97 0.40 -10.64 -19.87
C ARG A 97 0.48 -10.96 -21.36
N ALA A 98 -0.14 -10.18 -22.22
CA ALA A 98 -0.04 -10.33 -23.67
C ALA A 98 1.35 -9.95 -24.20
N ILE A 99 1.96 -8.90 -23.66
CA ILE A 99 3.32 -8.45 -24.01
C ILE A 99 4.38 -9.43 -23.48
N MET A 100 4.18 -9.95 -22.26
CA MET A 100 5.11 -10.85 -21.56
C MET A 100 4.37 -12.07 -21.00
N PRO A 101 4.04 -13.08 -21.79
CA PRO A 101 3.33 -14.27 -21.30
C PRO A 101 4.06 -14.98 -20.14
N ASN A 102 5.39 -15.00 -20.18
CA ASN A 102 6.25 -15.60 -19.16
C ASN A 102 6.76 -14.60 -18.10
N GLY A 103 6.22 -13.37 -18.07
CA GLY A 103 6.58 -12.35 -17.09
C GLY A 103 6.12 -12.67 -15.67
N ASN A 104 6.78 -12.05 -14.68
CA ASN A 104 6.49 -12.21 -13.26
C ASN A 104 6.50 -10.88 -12.49
N SER A 105 6.95 -9.78 -13.11
CA SER A 105 7.02 -8.46 -12.47
C SER A 105 6.81 -7.33 -13.49
N LEU A 106 6.36 -6.17 -12.98
CA LEU A 106 6.33 -4.93 -13.77
C LEU A 106 7.75 -4.50 -14.16
N THR A 107 8.72 -4.70 -13.28
CA THR A 107 10.12 -4.33 -13.48
C THR A 107 10.79 -5.09 -14.61
N GLN A 108 10.38 -6.32 -14.92
CA GLN A 108 10.80 -7.04 -16.13
C GLN A 108 10.36 -6.32 -17.42
N PHE A 109 9.12 -5.80 -17.44
CA PHE A 109 8.65 -4.96 -18.55
C PHE A 109 9.48 -3.68 -18.66
N VAL A 110 9.73 -3.01 -17.54
CA VAL A 110 10.53 -1.78 -17.51
C VAL A 110 11.93 -2.04 -18.08
N PHE A 111 12.59 -3.13 -17.70
CA PHE A 111 13.89 -3.50 -18.24
C PHE A 111 13.84 -3.74 -19.74
N ALA A 112 12.91 -4.56 -20.19
CA ALA A 112 12.80 -4.91 -21.61
C ALA A 112 12.43 -3.70 -22.48
N ARG A 113 11.64 -2.75 -21.93
CA ARG A 113 11.16 -1.58 -22.66
C ARG A 113 12.15 -0.42 -22.66
N TYR A 114 12.80 -0.18 -21.52
CA TYR A 114 13.61 1.03 -21.26
C TYR A 114 15.08 0.72 -20.97
N GLY A 115 15.43 -0.49 -20.57
CA GLY A 115 16.80 -0.88 -20.23
C GLY A 115 17.16 -0.71 -18.76
N LYS A 116 18.47 -0.83 -18.46
CA LYS A 116 19.00 -0.99 -17.10
C LYS A 116 18.79 0.23 -16.20
N SER A 117 18.98 1.44 -16.69
CA SER A 117 18.89 2.67 -15.87
C SER A 117 17.45 2.88 -15.34
N MET A 118 16.45 2.67 -16.20
CA MET A 118 15.05 2.78 -15.79
C MET A 118 14.64 1.63 -14.88
N LEU A 119 15.14 0.41 -15.12
CA LEU A 119 14.95 -0.71 -14.20
C LEU A 119 15.47 -0.37 -12.80
N GLN A 120 16.70 0.14 -12.69
CA GLN A 120 17.29 0.50 -11.40
C GLN A 120 16.42 1.53 -10.66
N LEU A 121 15.98 2.58 -11.35
CA LEU A 121 15.12 3.60 -10.77
C LEU A 121 13.81 3.01 -10.26
N ILE A 122 13.08 2.26 -11.10
CA ILE A 122 11.77 1.71 -10.73
C ILE A 122 11.90 0.59 -9.68
N LEU A 123 12.97 -0.19 -9.71
CA LEU A 123 13.23 -1.19 -8.68
C LEU A 123 13.46 -0.53 -7.30
N ILE A 124 14.25 0.55 -7.26
CA ILE A 124 14.47 1.32 -6.03
C ILE A 124 13.15 1.92 -5.55
N LEU A 125 12.37 2.56 -6.41
CA LEU A 125 11.07 3.14 -6.05
C LEU A 125 10.10 2.08 -5.50
N SER A 126 9.97 0.93 -6.17
CA SER A 126 9.08 -0.16 -5.74
C SER A 126 9.52 -0.78 -4.41
N VAL A 127 10.82 -1.04 -4.23
CA VAL A 127 11.33 -1.59 -2.98
C VAL A 127 11.21 -0.56 -1.84
N PHE A 128 11.50 0.72 -2.11
CA PHE A 128 11.35 1.78 -1.13
C PHE A 128 9.89 1.96 -0.70
N TYR A 129 8.95 1.99 -1.64
CA TYR A 129 7.52 2.04 -1.32
C TYR A 129 7.10 0.88 -0.40
N MET A 130 7.43 -0.36 -0.79
CA MET A 130 7.08 -1.53 0.01
C MET A 130 7.78 -1.56 1.39
N PHE A 131 9.00 -1.02 1.47
CA PHE A 131 9.71 -0.82 2.74
C PHE A 131 8.99 0.18 3.65
N ILE A 132 8.59 1.32 3.11
CA ILE A 132 7.82 2.33 3.86
C ILE A 132 6.46 1.76 4.29
N TYR A 133 5.82 0.98 3.42
CA TYR A 133 4.58 0.29 3.77
C TYR A 133 4.79 -0.67 4.96
N LEU A 134 5.85 -1.48 4.97
CA LEU A 134 6.21 -2.32 6.12
C LEU A 134 6.42 -1.48 7.39
N CYS A 135 7.13 -0.35 7.32
CA CYS A 135 7.33 0.55 8.45
C CYS A 135 5.98 1.09 8.98
N ALA A 136 5.09 1.49 8.08
CA ALA A 136 3.77 2.02 8.42
C ALA A 136 2.91 0.96 9.12
N GLU A 137 2.86 -0.27 8.58
CA GLU A 137 2.10 -1.38 9.15
C GLU A 137 2.58 -1.77 10.54
N VAL A 138 3.90 -1.94 10.71
CA VAL A 138 4.47 -2.31 12.01
C VAL A 138 4.29 -1.17 13.03
N THR A 139 4.41 0.09 12.61
CA THR A 139 4.16 1.25 13.47
C THR A 139 2.69 1.31 13.88
N ALA A 140 1.79 1.11 12.94
CA ALA A 140 0.35 1.16 13.16
C ALA A 140 -0.09 0.11 14.20
N ILE A 141 0.28 -1.17 14.01
CA ILE A 141 -0.07 -2.21 14.98
C ILE A 141 0.59 -1.99 16.35
N ALA A 142 1.82 -1.49 16.38
CA ALA A 142 2.49 -1.19 17.64
C ALA A 142 1.75 -0.09 18.42
N LYS A 143 1.26 0.96 17.75
CA LYS A 143 0.40 1.99 18.37
C LYS A 143 -0.93 1.43 18.87
N VAL A 144 -1.57 0.57 18.10
CA VAL A 144 -2.84 -0.09 18.49
C VAL A 144 -2.64 -0.93 19.76
N VAL A 145 -1.62 -1.78 19.79
CA VAL A 145 -1.32 -2.62 20.95
C VAL A 145 -0.91 -1.76 22.15
N GLN A 146 -0.11 -0.71 21.95
CA GLN A 146 0.23 0.23 23.01
C GLN A 146 -1.02 0.90 23.62
N LEU A 147 -1.96 1.32 22.78
CA LEU A 147 -3.22 1.94 23.23
C LEU A 147 -4.06 0.97 24.09
N ILE A 148 -4.12 -0.30 23.69
CA ILE A 148 -4.96 -1.33 24.33
C ILE A 148 -4.31 -1.90 25.60
N SER A 149 -2.99 -2.18 25.57
CA SER A 149 -2.28 -2.93 26.63
C SER A 149 -1.20 -2.14 27.36
N GLY A 150 -0.88 -0.91 26.90
CA GLY A 150 0.26 -0.15 27.42
C GLY A 150 1.64 -0.71 27.05
N ALA A 151 1.71 -1.73 26.17
CA ALA A 151 2.98 -2.32 25.76
C ALA A 151 3.86 -1.33 24.99
N ALA A 152 5.16 -1.33 25.24
CA ALA A 152 6.08 -0.47 24.51
C ALA A 152 6.10 -0.82 23.02
N LEU A 153 6.16 0.18 22.13
CA LEU A 153 6.11 0.01 20.66
C LEU A 153 7.11 -1.05 20.15
N TRP A 154 8.36 -1.02 20.66
CA TRP A 154 9.40 -1.93 20.23
C TRP A 154 9.09 -3.41 20.50
N LYS A 155 8.36 -3.72 21.59
CA LYS A 155 8.01 -5.11 21.94
C LYS A 155 7.06 -5.70 20.90
N THR A 156 5.99 -4.98 20.58
CA THR A 156 5.03 -5.40 19.55
C THR A 156 5.68 -5.47 18.18
N SER A 157 6.47 -4.45 17.81
CA SER A 157 7.19 -4.42 16.53
C SER A 157 8.10 -5.64 16.37
N LEU A 158 8.85 -6.03 17.41
CA LEU A 158 9.73 -7.18 17.36
C LEU A 158 8.94 -8.50 17.18
N ILE A 159 7.89 -8.70 17.97
CA ILE A 159 7.07 -9.92 17.92
C ILE A 159 6.45 -10.10 16.53
N ILE A 160 5.84 -9.05 15.99
CA ILE A 160 5.20 -9.09 14.67
C ILE A 160 6.20 -9.34 13.56
N LEU A 161 7.33 -8.61 13.54
CA LEU A 161 8.38 -8.79 12.53
C LEU A 161 8.95 -10.19 12.53
N VAL A 162 9.36 -10.68 13.69
CA VAL A 162 9.97 -12.01 13.81
C VAL A 162 8.97 -13.10 13.42
N SER A 163 7.74 -13.03 13.93
CA SER A 163 6.72 -14.03 13.60
C SER A 163 6.42 -14.07 12.11
N THR A 164 6.25 -12.91 11.46
CA THR A 164 5.94 -12.85 10.03
C THR A 164 7.11 -13.36 9.18
N LEU A 165 8.35 -12.97 9.49
CA LEU A 165 9.53 -13.43 8.76
C LEU A 165 9.70 -14.96 8.81
N ILE A 166 9.47 -15.61 9.96
CA ILE A 166 9.70 -17.05 10.14
C ILE A 166 8.93 -17.88 9.10
N TYR A 167 7.66 -17.58 8.83
CA TYR A 167 6.90 -18.40 7.90
C TYR A 167 6.97 -17.87 6.46
N THR A 168 7.05 -16.55 6.26
CA THR A 168 7.03 -15.95 4.93
C THR A 168 8.28 -16.28 4.13
N LEU A 169 9.47 -16.28 4.76
CA LEU A 169 10.73 -16.62 4.08
C LEU A 169 10.79 -18.07 3.56
N LYS A 170 9.86 -18.95 3.98
CA LYS A 170 9.75 -20.32 3.48
C LYS A 170 8.62 -20.52 2.48
N GLY A 171 7.52 -19.76 2.61
CA GLY A 171 6.26 -20.10 1.98
C GLY A 171 6.07 -19.58 0.54
N GLY A 172 6.61 -18.42 0.20
CA GLY A 172 6.40 -17.77 -1.10
C GLY A 172 4.95 -17.39 -1.37
N LEU A 173 4.66 -16.97 -2.60
CA LEU A 173 3.34 -16.41 -2.99
C LEU A 173 2.18 -17.40 -2.82
N ARG A 174 2.38 -18.68 -3.13
CA ARG A 174 1.30 -19.68 -3.03
C ARG A 174 0.81 -19.85 -1.61
N ILE A 175 1.72 -19.84 -0.63
CA ILE A 175 1.37 -19.93 0.78
C ILE A 175 0.72 -18.63 1.25
N SER A 176 1.25 -17.47 0.83
CA SER A 176 0.63 -16.18 1.11
C SER A 176 -0.82 -16.14 0.62
N ILE A 177 -1.11 -16.56 -0.61
CA ILE A 177 -2.49 -16.63 -1.12
C ILE A 177 -3.37 -17.61 -0.31
N LEU A 178 -2.80 -18.69 0.21
CA LEU A 178 -3.53 -19.62 1.05
C LEU A 178 -3.87 -19.00 2.41
N THR A 179 -2.89 -18.37 3.07
CA THR A 179 -3.10 -17.64 4.33
C THR A 179 -4.09 -16.50 4.15
N ASP A 180 -3.98 -15.74 3.05
CA ASP A 180 -4.90 -14.65 2.70
C ASP A 180 -6.37 -15.07 2.66
N LYS A 181 -6.69 -16.29 2.21
CA LYS A 181 -8.07 -16.81 2.19
C LYS A 181 -8.65 -16.94 3.61
N PHE A 182 -7.86 -17.45 4.55
CA PHE A 182 -8.29 -17.56 5.95
C PHE A 182 -8.38 -16.18 6.59
N GLN A 183 -7.39 -15.32 6.34
CA GLN A 183 -7.37 -13.95 6.82
C GLN A 183 -8.54 -13.15 6.27
N PHE A 184 -8.90 -13.32 5.00
CA PHE A 184 -10.07 -12.68 4.39
C PHE A 184 -11.38 -13.02 5.13
N ILE A 185 -11.56 -14.28 5.53
CA ILE A 185 -12.73 -14.68 6.32
C ILE A 185 -12.74 -14.01 7.69
N ILE A 186 -11.61 -14.06 8.40
CA ILE A 186 -11.48 -13.43 9.72
C ILE A 186 -11.69 -11.91 9.62
N ILE A 187 -11.03 -11.25 8.68
CA ILE A 187 -11.18 -9.81 8.44
C ILE A 187 -12.64 -9.46 8.14
N SER A 188 -13.32 -10.22 7.28
CA SER A 188 -14.72 -9.97 6.93
C SER A 188 -15.65 -10.07 8.13
N ILE A 189 -15.49 -11.12 8.95
CA ILE A 189 -16.29 -11.30 10.16
C ILE A 189 -16.10 -10.14 11.13
N PHE A 190 -14.86 -9.77 11.44
CA PHE A 190 -14.60 -8.72 12.41
C PHE A 190 -14.91 -7.32 11.88
N LEU A 191 -14.76 -7.05 10.57
CA LEU A 191 -15.22 -5.79 9.97
C LEU A 191 -16.75 -5.67 10.07
N VAL A 192 -17.50 -6.71 9.73
CA VAL A 192 -18.97 -6.72 9.86
C VAL A 192 -19.36 -6.48 11.33
N LEU A 193 -18.69 -7.13 12.27
CA LEU A 193 -18.95 -6.94 13.71
C LEU A 193 -18.67 -5.49 14.15
N ILE A 194 -17.58 -4.89 13.71
CA ILE A 194 -17.24 -3.51 14.03
C ILE A 194 -18.24 -2.54 13.37
N PHE A 195 -18.63 -2.76 12.11
CA PHE A 195 -19.63 -1.93 11.45
C PHE A 195 -21.00 -2.06 12.11
N TYR A 196 -21.39 -3.28 12.51
CA TYR A 196 -22.63 -3.49 13.29
C TYR A 196 -22.57 -2.70 14.60
N TYR A 197 -21.44 -2.76 15.32
CA TYR A 197 -21.26 -1.99 16.56
C TYR A 197 -21.35 -0.49 16.34
N LEU A 198 -20.68 0.02 15.30
CA LEU A 198 -20.64 1.47 15.02
C LEU A 198 -22.01 2.02 14.59
N PHE A 199 -22.72 1.32 13.73
CA PHE A 199 -23.87 1.89 13.03
C PHE A 199 -25.23 1.36 13.55
N PHE A 200 -25.28 0.20 14.20
CA PHE A 200 -26.54 -0.46 14.55
C PHE A 200 -26.70 -0.78 16.05
N SER A 201 -25.64 -0.75 16.86
CA SER A 201 -25.75 -1.10 18.29
C SER A 201 -26.37 0.00 19.15
N GLY A 202 -26.50 1.21 18.66
CA GLY A 202 -26.92 2.39 19.44
C GLY A 202 -25.92 2.88 20.47
N LYS A 203 -24.74 2.24 20.59
CA LYS A 203 -23.69 2.62 21.56
C LYS A 203 -22.84 3.80 21.10
N VAL A 204 -22.66 3.95 19.78
CA VAL A 204 -22.07 5.13 19.18
C VAL A 204 -23.21 6.01 18.70
N VAL A 205 -23.38 7.17 19.33
CA VAL A 205 -24.45 8.09 18.94
C VAL A 205 -24.05 8.81 17.66
N ILE A 206 -24.59 8.37 16.53
CA ILE A 206 -24.46 9.08 15.26
C ILE A 206 -25.57 10.12 15.23
N ASP A 207 -25.28 11.30 15.77
CA ASP A 207 -26.21 12.40 15.78
C ASP A 207 -25.94 13.35 14.62
N THR A 208 -26.87 13.38 13.68
CA THR A 208 -26.79 14.27 12.51
C THR A 208 -26.72 15.75 12.89
N TYR A 209 -27.33 16.12 14.03
CA TYR A 209 -27.26 17.49 14.57
C TYR A 209 -25.85 17.80 15.07
N LEU A 210 -25.19 16.87 15.78
CA LEU A 210 -23.82 17.05 16.23
C LEU A 210 -22.84 17.12 15.04
N ILE A 211 -23.05 16.29 14.01
CA ILE A 211 -22.25 16.36 12.78
C ILE A 211 -22.44 17.71 12.10
N ALA A 212 -23.69 18.17 11.95
CA ALA A 212 -24.02 19.46 11.34
C ALA A 212 -23.52 20.67 12.14
N SER A 213 -23.39 20.56 13.46
CA SER A 213 -22.96 21.67 14.31
C SER A 213 -21.46 21.71 14.55
N LYS A 214 -20.82 20.55 14.83
CA LYS A 214 -19.39 20.47 15.21
C LYS A 214 -18.46 20.04 14.08
N ALA A 215 -18.97 19.36 13.07
CA ALA A 215 -18.21 18.89 11.91
C ALA A 215 -18.75 19.43 10.57
N SER A 216 -19.54 20.50 10.61
CA SER A 216 -20.20 21.10 9.45
C SER A 216 -19.25 21.38 8.29
N VAL A 217 -18.07 21.91 8.57
CA VAL A 217 -17.05 22.22 7.55
C VAL A 217 -16.56 20.94 6.85
N LEU A 218 -16.46 19.82 7.57
CA LEU A 218 -15.96 18.55 7.02
C LEU A 218 -16.94 17.87 6.02
N ILE A 219 -18.22 18.25 6.12
CA ILE A 219 -19.28 17.75 5.20
C ILE A 219 -19.75 18.80 4.20
N ASP A 220 -19.25 20.05 4.28
CA ASP A 220 -19.63 21.12 3.37
C ASP A 220 -19.09 20.85 1.95
N PRO A 221 -19.97 20.78 0.93
CA PRO A 221 -19.55 20.66 -0.46
C PRO A 221 -18.69 21.83 -0.97
N LYS A 222 -18.64 22.97 -0.27
CA LYS A 222 -17.82 24.14 -0.62
C LYS A 222 -16.45 24.13 0.07
N TYR A 223 -16.17 23.14 0.91
CA TYR A 223 -14.91 23.07 1.66
C TYR A 223 -13.71 22.82 0.73
N PHE A 224 -12.97 23.87 0.42
CA PHE A 224 -11.84 23.84 -0.52
C PHE A 224 -10.77 22.81 -0.14
N TYR A 225 -10.39 22.73 1.14
CA TYR A 225 -9.42 21.76 1.62
C TYR A 225 -9.91 20.31 1.46
N GLY A 226 -11.22 20.07 1.48
CA GLY A 226 -11.79 18.77 1.19
C GLY A 226 -11.51 18.32 -0.24
N TYR A 227 -11.66 19.22 -1.22
CA TYR A 227 -11.35 18.90 -2.62
C TYR A 227 -9.86 18.67 -2.86
N THR A 228 -9.01 19.54 -2.31
CA THR A 228 -7.55 19.38 -2.44
C THR A 228 -7.06 18.10 -1.80
N ALA A 229 -7.55 17.75 -0.62
CA ALA A 229 -7.27 16.49 0.05
C ALA A 229 -7.76 15.29 -0.77
N GLY A 230 -9.01 15.36 -1.26
CA GLY A 230 -9.60 14.29 -2.06
C GLY A 230 -8.80 13.99 -3.33
N ILE A 231 -8.43 15.00 -4.10
CA ILE A 231 -7.62 14.84 -5.31
C ILE A 231 -6.23 14.31 -4.95
N THR A 232 -5.62 14.81 -3.87
CA THR A 232 -4.32 14.36 -3.40
C THR A 232 -4.34 12.87 -3.06
N PHE A 233 -5.26 12.42 -2.23
CA PHE A 233 -5.36 11.00 -1.86
C PHE A 233 -5.74 10.12 -3.04
N PHE A 234 -6.60 10.59 -3.94
CA PHE A 234 -6.89 9.85 -5.16
C PHE A 234 -5.62 9.62 -5.99
N ILE A 235 -4.86 10.67 -6.27
CA ILE A 235 -3.63 10.58 -7.08
C ILE A 235 -2.58 9.72 -6.37
N ALA A 236 -2.31 9.99 -5.09
CA ALA A 236 -1.30 9.34 -4.27
C ALA A 236 -1.52 7.83 -4.22
N VAL A 237 -2.67 7.42 -3.71
CA VAL A 237 -2.98 6.03 -3.46
C VAL A 237 -3.22 5.24 -4.75
N PHE A 238 -3.81 5.88 -5.79
CA PHE A 238 -3.95 5.27 -7.10
C PHE A 238 -2.58 4.93 -7.71
N ALA A 239 -1.64 5.87 -7.66
CA ALA A 239 -0.32 5.70 -8.26
C ALA A 239 0.47 4.58 -7.60
N THR A 240 0.51 4.51 -6.28
CA THR A 240 1.27 3.52 -5.53
C THR A 240 0.81 2.09 -5.76
N ASN A 241 -0.49 1.86 -5.82
CA ASN A 241 -1.03 0.54 -6.13
C ASN A 241 -0.59 0.01 -7.50
N LEU A 242 -0.26 0.89 -8.46
CA LEU A 242 0.26 0.49 -9.76
C LEU A 242 1.74 0.05 -9.71
N PHE A 243 2.50 0.46 -8.69
CA PHE A 243 3.91 0.05 -8.48
C PHE A 243 4.08 -1.04 -7.44
N ASP A 244 3.00 -1.43 -6.77
CA ASP A 244 3.03 -2.52 -5.81
C ASP A 244 3.23 -3.87 -6.53
N GLN A 245 4.40 -4.47 -6.32
CA GLN A 245 4.72 -5.78 -6.89
C GLN A 245 3.77 -6.87 -6.40
N SER A 246 3.19 -6.74 -5.22
CA SER A 246 2.23 -7.72 -4.71
C SER A 246 0.97 -7.80 -5.59
N VAL A 247 0.51 -6.67 -6.12
CA VAL A 247 -0.60 -6.58 -7.08
C VAL A 247 -0.22 -7.27 -8.40
N TRP A 248 1.00 -7.01 -8.92
CA TRP A 248 1.49 -7.65 -10.14
C TRP A 248 1.71 -9.15 -9.98
N GLN A 249 2.17 -9.60 -8.82
CA GLN A 249 2.24 -11.05 -8.54
C GLN A 249 0.87 -11.72 -8.72
N ARG A 250 -0.20 -11.08 -8.27
CA ARG A 250 -1.57 -11.58 -8.41
C ARG A 250 -2.05 -11.52 -9.87
N VAL A 251 -1.63 -10.52 -10.64
CA VAL A 251 -1.86 -10.47 -12.09
C VAL A 251 -1.26 -11.70 -12.79
N PHE A 252 -0.02 -12.07 -12.44
CA PHE A 252 0.65 -13.23 -13.04
C PHE A 252 0.22 -14.58 -12.44
N ALA A 253 -0.27 -14.61 -11.20
CA ALA A 253 -0.77 -15.81 -10.53
C ALA A 253 -2.14 -16.27 -11.04
N ALA A 254 -2.95 -15.38 -11.63
CA ALA A 254 -4.26 -15.71 -12.15
C ALA A 254 -4.20 -16.79 -13.22
N GLN A 255 -5.08 -17.81 -13.12
CA GLN A 255 -5.14 -18.94 -14.04
C GLN A 255 -5.48 -18.49 -15.48
N SER A 256 -6.43 -17.59 -15.62
CA SER A 256 -6.88 -17.05 -16.89
C SER A 256 -7.02 -15.52 -16.86
N THR A 257 -7.15 -14.93 -18.06
CA THR A 257 -7.48 -13.48 -18.17
C THR A 257 -8.87 -13.18 -17.63
N GLU A 258 -9.78 -14.12 -17.72
CA GLU A 258 -11.14 -13.98 -17.18
C GLU A 258 -11.12 -13.99 -15.65
N ASP A 259 -10.39 -14.94 -15.03
CA ASP A 259 -10.20 -14.98 -13.58
C ASP A 259 -9.54 -13.72 -13.05
N LEU A 260 -8.53 -13.19 -13.77
CA LEU A 260 -7.92 -11.92 -13.44
C LEU A 260 -8.95 -10.80 -13.41
N LYS A 261 -9.71 -10.60 -14.49
CA LYS A 261 -10.70 -9.53 -14.60
C LYS A 261 -11.80 -9.66 -13.53
N LYS A 262 -12.34 -10.87 -13.33
CA LYS A 262 -13.36 -11.13 -12.30
C LYS A 262 -12.81 -10.84 -10.89
N GLY A 263 -11.60 -11.35 -10.58
CA GLY A 263 -10.95 -11.16 -9.30
C GLY A 263 -10.75 -9.69 -8.94
N PHE A 264 -10.11 -8.94 -9.83
CA PHE A 264 -9.87 -7.51 -9.61
C PHE A 264 -11.16 -6.68 -9.57
N LYS A 265 -12.14 -6.96 -10.44
CA LYS A 265 -13.44 -6.27 -10.42
C LYS A 265 -14.18 -6.51 -9.09
N SER A 266 -14.20 -7.75 -8.58
CA SER A 266 -14.81 -8.07 -7.29
C SER A 266 -14.12 -7.36 -6.14
N SER A 267 -12.77 -7.27 -6.19
CA SER A 267 -11.98 -6.56 -5.17
C SER A 267 -12.34 -5.07 -5.10
N PHE A 268 -12.57 -4.41 -6.25
CA PHE A 268 -13.04 -3.02 -6.28
C PHE A 268 -14.33 -2.83 -5.47
N PHE A 269 -15.34 -3.69 -5.70
CA PHE A 269 -16.64 -3.57 -5.02
C PHE A 269 -16.59 -3.90 -3.53
N ILE A 270 -15.57 -4.62 -3.06
CA ILE A 270 -15.38 -4.89 -1.63
C ILE A 270 -14.58 -3.77 -0.97
N VAL A 271 -13.49 -3.32 -1.61
CA VAL A 271 -12.56 -2.35 -1.02
C VAL A 271 -13.20 -0.97 -0.90
N LEU A 272 -13.92 -0.51 -1.94
CA LEU A 272 -14.52 0.82 -1.98
C LEU A 272 -15.41 1.11 -0.77
N PRO A 273 -16.46 0.33 -0.47
CA PRO A 273 -17.35 0.62 0.65
C PRO A 273 -16.65 0.51 2.01
N VAL A 274 -15.71 -0.42 2.17
CA VAL A 274 -14.98 -0.58 3.44
C VAL A 274 -14.18 0.69 3.76
N ILE A 275 -13.42 1.22 2.80
CA ILE A 275 -12.63 2.44 3.01
C ILE A 275 -13.53 3.66 3.22
N LEU A 276 -14.65 3.78 2.48
CA LEU A 276 -15.64 4.83 2.69
C LEU A 276 -16.18 4.82 4.12
N LEU A 277 -16.62 3.67 4.60
CA LEU A 277 -17.21 3.54 5.95
C LEU A 277 -16.20 3.84 7.05
N LEU A 278 -14.96 3.32 6.93
CA LEU A 278 -13.90 3.60 7.90
C LEU A 278 -13.47 5.07 7.88
N GLY A 279 -13.41 5.71 6.70
CA GLY A 279 -13.16 7.14 6.59
C GLY A 279 -14.25 7.98 7.26
N PHE A 280 -15.52 7.62 7.08
CA PHE A 280 -16.66 8.29 7.72
C PHE A 280 -16.56 8.28 9.24
N CYS A 281 -15.98 7.22 9.84
CA CYS A 281 -15.76 7.15 11.29
C CYS A 281 -14.89 8.30 11.81
N GLY A 282 -13.98 8.84 11.01
CA GLY A 282 -13.18 10.02 11.36
C GLY A 282 -14.04 11.28 11.56
N ILE A 283 -15.01 11.52 10.65
CA ILE A 283 -15.94 12.65 10.75
C ILE A 283 -16.84 12.49 11.99
N ILE A 284 -17.35 11.29 12.23
CA ILE A 284 -18.17 10.98 13.43
C ILE A 284 -17.36 11.27 14.71
N ALA A 285 -16.12 10.82 14.77
CA ALA A 285 -15.28 11.02 15.95
C ALA A 285 -14.96 12.51 16.22
N VAL A 286 -14.79 13.31 15.14
CA VAL A 286 -14.66 14.78 15.28
C VAL A 286 -15.93 15.38 15.87
N SER A 287 -17.11 14.98 15.37
CA SER A 287 -18.40 15.51 15.89
C SER A 287 -18.62 15.18 17.36
N LEU A 288 -18.09 14.05 17.84
CA LEU A 288 -18.15 13.64 19.26
C LEU A 288 -17.03 14.25 20.12
N GLY A 289 -16.16 15.09 19.55
CA GLY A 289 -15.05 15.71 20.28
C GLY A 289 -13.92 14.76 20.67
N GLN A 290 -13.80 13.62 19.97
CA GLN A 290 -12.79 12.58 20.26
C GLN A 290 -11.51 12.73 19.43
N ALA A 291 -11.33 13.83 18.71
CA ALA A 291 -10.22 14.07 17.79
C ALA A 291 -8.90 14.52 18.45
N LYS A 292 -8.61 14.09 19.66
CA LYS A 292 -7.36 14.49 20.37
C LYS A 292 -6.10 13.98 19.67
N ASP A 293 -6.11 12.74 19.18
CA ASP A 293 -5.04 12.15 18.38
C ASP A 293 -5.65 11.55 17.09
N PRO A 294 -5.50 12.25 15.95
CA PRO A 294 -6.04 11.79 14.68
C PRO A 294 -5.53 10.40 14.24
N SER A 295 -4.28 10.04 14.60
CA SER A 295 -3.66 8.78 14.18
C SER A 295 -4.29 7.52 14.81
N ILE A 296 -5.11 7.68 15.87
CA ILE A 296 -5.79 6.58 16.54
C ILE A 296 -7.29 6.85 16.73
N ILE A 297 -7.84 7.78 15.95
CA ILE A 297 -9.18 8.30 16.16
C ILE A 297 -10.29 7.24 16.11
N ILE A 298 -10.21 6.27 15.21
CA ILE A 298 -11.18 5.18 15.11
C ILE A 298 -11.16 4.30 16.38
N PHE A 299 -9.97 4.11 16.96
CA PHE A 299 -9.82 3.32 18.19
C PHE A 299 -10.41 4.08 19.38
N SER A 300 -10.23 5.40 19.44
CA SER A 300 -10.87 6.23 20.47
C SER A 300 -12.40 6.09 20.39
N LEU A 301 -12.98 6.14 19.20
CA LEU A 301 -14.40 5.96 18.95
C LEU A 301 -14.92 4.57 19.39
N LEU A 302 -14.14 3.52 19.09
CA LEU A 302 -14.53 2.14 19.38
C LEU A 302 -14.30 1.74 20.85
N LEU A 303 -13.20 2.18 21.47
CA LEU A 303 -12.80 1.73 22.80
C LEU A 303 -13.52 2.47 23.92
N THR A 304 -13.96 3.73 23.71
CA THR A 304 -14.61 4.54 24.74
C THR A 304 -15.88 3.87 25.29
N ASN A 305 -16.64 3.15 24.44
CA ASN A 305 -17.92 2.55 24.82
C ASN A 305 -17.99 1.03 24.61
N GLY A 306 -16.89 0.38 24.18
CA GLY A 306 -16.91 -0.95 23.55
C GLY A 306 -16.83 -2.15 24.49
N GLY A 307 -16.33 -1.98 25.70
CA GLY A 307 -16.08 -3.10 26.62
C GLY A 307 -15.02 -4.12 26.11
N LYS A 308 -14.71 -5.13 26.95
CA LYS A 308 -13.62 -6.09 26.69
C LYS A 308 -13.79 -6.89 25.40
N PHE A 309 -15.03 -7.28 25.05
CA PHE A 309 -15.31 -8.08 23.85
C PHE A 309 -14.92 -7.32 22.57
N LEU A 310 -15.33 -6.06 22.45
CA LEU A 310 -15.01 -5.24 21.29
C LEU A 310 -13.50 -4.96 21.21
N THR A 311 -12.85 -4.68 22.32
CA THR A 311 -11.39 -4.48 22.39
C THR A 311 -10.63 -5.71 21.87
N ILE A 312 -11.03 -6.90 22.29
CA ILE A 312 -10.43 -8.16 21.79
C ILE A 312 -10.71 -8.33 20.29
N SER A 313 -11.92 -8.04 19.82
CA SER A 313 -12.29 -8.13 18.41
C SER A 313 -11.46 -7.19 17.53
N ILE A 314 -11.24 -5.96 17.97
CA ILE A 314 -10.39 -4.97 17.30
C ILE A 314 -8.93 -5.46 17.24
N LEU A 315 -8.42 -6.00 18.35
CA LEU A 315 -7.06 -6.52 18.40
C LEU A 315 -6.86 -7.70 17.44
N ILE A 316 -7.80 -8.65 17.40
CA ILE A 316 -7.76 -9.78 16.46
C ILE A 316 -7.80 -9.29 15.02
N LEU A 317 -8.70 -8.36 14.71
CA LEU A 317 -8.76 -7.75 13.38
C LEU A 317 -7.44 -7.08 13.01
N ALA A 318 -6.93 -6.20 13.85
CA ALA A 318 -5.70 -5.44 13.57
C ALA A 318 -4.49 -6.36 13.38
N LEU A 319 -4.35 -7.41 14.20
CA LEU A 319 -3.29 -8.40 14.07
C LEU A 319 -3.43 -9.22 12.77
N THR A 320 -4.65 -9.60 12.40
CA THR A 320 -4.88 -10.34 11.14
C THR A 320 -4.57 -9.46 9.93
N LEU A 321 -4.97 -8.20 9.95
CA LEU A 321 -4.69 -7.22 8.90
C LEU A 321 -3.18 -7.03 8.70
N VAL A 322 -2.43 -6.76 9.78
CA VAL A 322 -1.00 -6.51 9.66
C VAL A 322 -0.22 -7.75 9.21
N ILE A 323 -0.58 -8.94 9.68
CA ILE A 323 0.12 -10.18 9.29
C ILE A 323 -0.10 -10.47 7.80
N SER A 324 -1.31 -10.23 7.26
CA SER A 324 -1.63 -10.42 5.84
C SER A 324 -0.88 -9.44 4.94
N SER A 325 -0.87 -8.16 5.27
CA SER A 325 -0.15 -7.15 4.48
C SER A 325 1.36 -7.34 4.54
N MET A 326 1.92 -7.63 5.71
CA MET A 326 3.36 -7.83 5.87
C MET A 326 3.90 -9.06 5.13
N ASP A 327 3.21 -10.21 5.22
CA ASP A 327 3.67 -11.42 4.51
C ASP A 327 3.68 -11.20 3.00
N THR A 328 2.68 -10.51 2.50
CA THR A 328 2.55 -10.10 1.10
C THR A 328 3.70 -9.18 0.66
N LEU A 329 4.01 -8.14 1.43
CA LEU A 329 5.08 -7.19 1.12
C LEU A 329 6.47 -7.87 1.16
N ILE A 330 6.71 -8.72 2.15
CA ILE A 330 7.96 -9.49 2.26
C ILE A 330 8.14 -10.41 1.04
N ASN A 331 7.08 -11.12 0.62
CA ASN A 331 7.09 -11.93 -0.59
C ASN A 331 7.32 -11.10 -1.84
N ALA A 332 6.69 -9.94 -1.96
CA ALA A 332 6.83 -9.06 -3.11
C ALA A 332 8.26 -8.51 -3.25
N ILE A 333 8.87 -8.04 -2.16
CA ILE A 333 10.27 -7.59 -2.15
C ILE A 333 11.21 -8.74 -2.52
N SER A 334 11.02 -9.92 -1.89
CA SER A 334 11.82 -11.11 -2.21
C SER A 334 11.73 -11.45 -3.69
N SER A 335 10.54 -11.43 -4.26
CA SER A 335 10.32 -11.76 -5.68
C SER A 335 11.06 -10.80 -6.62
N LEU A 336 11.05 -9.50 -6.35
CA LEU A 336 11.79 -8.51 -7.13
C LEU A 336 13.31 -8.79 -7.13
N ILE A 337 13.86 -9.12 -5.96
CA ILE A 337 15.28 -9.44 -5.84
C ILE A 337 15.63 -10.71 -6.61
N ILE A 338 14.78 -11.74 -6.55
CA ILE A 338 15.01 -13.01 -7.25
C ILE A 338 14.86 -12.84 -8.77
N ILE A 339 13.85 -12.08 -9.22
CA ILE A 339 13.53 -11.91 -10.63
C ILE A 339 14.51 -10.95 -11.32
N ASP A 340 14.81 -9.82 -10.69
CA ASP A 340 15.52 -8.71 -11.33
C ASP A 340 16.93 -8.47 -10.78
N GLY A 341 17.30 -9.12 -9.68
CA GLY A 341 18.62 -8.97 -9.05
C GLY A 341 19.79 -9.27 -9.98
N ASN A 342 19.65 -10.26 -10.86
CA ASN A 342 20.69 -10.63 -11.85
C ASN A 342 20.99 -9.54 -12.88
N LYS A 343 20.08 -8.62 -13.11
CA LYS A 343 20.24 -7.50 -14.06
C LYS A 343 20.95 -6.30 -13.40
N VAL A 344 20.92 -6.23 -12.09
CA VAL A 344 21.50 -5.14 -11.29
C VAL A 344 22.83 -5.56 -10.68
N MET A 345 22.89 -6.74 -10.06
CA MET A 345 24.05 -7.33 -9.40
C MET A 345 24.36 -8.72 -10.00
N PRO A 346 25.53 -8.94 -10.61
CA PRO A 346 25.86 -10.22 -11.24
C PRO A 346 26.32 -11.25 -10.20
N PHE A 347 25.43 -12.12 -9.74
CA PHE A 347 25.78 -13.37 -9.03
C PHE A 347 25.84 -14.56 -10.00
N GLN A 348 26.59 -15.59 -9.65
CA GLN A 348 26.85 -16.75 -10.52
C GLN A 348 25.64 -17.67 -10.69
N SER A 349 24.68 -17.69 -9.77
CA SER A 349 23.53 -18.59 -9.86
C SER A 349 22.22 -17.96 -9.33
N LYS A 350 21.06 -18.46 -9.81
CA LYS A 350 19.74 -18.06 -9.31
C LYS A 350 19.54 -18.39 -7.83
N LEU A 351 20.17 -19.45 -7.34
CA LEU A 351 20.11 -19.87 -5.95
C LEU A 351 20.73 -18.81 -5.01
N ASN A 352 21.79 -18.13 -5.49
CA ASN A 352 22.42 -17.04 -4.73
C ASN A 352 21.47 -15.85 -4.54
N TYR A 353 20.63 -15.53 -5.54
CA TYR A 353 19.63 -14.47 -5.40
C TYR A 353 18.52 -14.84 -4.42
N PHE A 354 18.15 -16.11 -4.33
CA PHE A 354 17.19 -16.60 -3.35
C PHE A 354 17.71 -16.43 -1.91
N TYR A 355 18.95 -16.82 -1.64
CA TYR A 355 19.57 -16.62 -0.33
C TYR A 355 19.84 -15.13 -0.06
N PHE A 356 20.29 -14.39 -1.06
CA PHE A 356 20.51 -12.95 -0.96
C PHE A 356 19.21 -12.20 -0.64
N SER A 357 18.08 -12.58 -1.23
CA SER A 357 16.79 -11.95 -0.91
C SER A 357 16.41 -12.11 0.56
N LYS A 358 16.67 -13.29 1.14
CA LYS A 358 16.41 -13.54 2.58
C LYS A 358 17.31 -12.70 3.47
N PHE A 359 18.60 -12.64 3.14
CA PHE A 359 19.56 -11.82 3.89
C PHE A 359 19.21 -10.33 3.79
N PHE A 360 18.87 -9.85 2.61
CA PHE A 360 18.43 -8.47 2.39
C PHE A 360 17.17 -8.14 3.21
N LEU A 361 16.18 -9.04 3.22
CA LEU A 361 14.96 -8.86 4.01
C LEU A 361 15.22 -8.83 5.52
N MET A 362 16.15 -9.64 6.02
CA MET A 362 16.56 -9.56 7.43
C MET A 362 17.18 -8.20 7.76
N GLY A 363 18.09 -7.69 6.93
CA GLY A 363 18.66 -6.35 7.09
C GLY A 363 17.61 -5.24 7.02
N LEU A 364 16.70 -5.33 6.03
CA LEU A 364 15.59 -4.39 5.88
C LEU A 364 14.67 -4.40 7.12
N SER A 365 14.42 -5.57 7.69
CA SER A 365 13.56 -5.72 8.88
C SER A 365 14.15 -5.06 10.13
N ILE A 366 15.47 -4.97 10.25
CA ILE A 366 16.13 -4.22 11.32
C ILE A 366 15.82 -2.72 11.18
N LEU A 367 15.85 -2.19 9.95
CA LEU A 367 15.47 -0.79 9.69
C LEU A 367 13.99 -0.54 9.97
N VAL A 368 13.12 -1.48 9.54
CA VAL A 368 11.68 -1.43 9.84
C VAL A 368 11.44 -1.39 11.35
N PHE A 369 12.10 -2.28 12.10
CA PHE A 369 12.01 -2.32 13.56
C PHE A 369 12.42 -0.98 14.19
N TYR A 370 13.55 -0.42 13.75
CA TYR A 370 14.04 0.85 14.27
C TYR A 370 13.05 1.99 14.02
N ILE A 371 12.52 2.13 12.80
CA ILE A 371 11.56 3.17 12.43
C ILE A 371 10.25 2.97 13.20
N ALA A 372 9.72 1.75 13.24
CA ALA A 372 8.47 1.44 13.92
C ALA A 372 8.54 1.72 15.44
N SER A 373 9.69 1.46 16.06
CA SER A 373 9.91 1.76 17.48
C SER A 373 9.85 3.25 17.82
N LYS A 374 9.99 4.14 16.82
CA LYS A 374 9.87 5.60 17.00
C LYS A 374 8.44 6.11 16.93
N GLY A 375 7.48 5.32 16.44
CA GLY A 375 6.07 5.69 16.40
C GLY A 375 5.74 6.86 15.46
N LEU A 376 6.42 6.96 14.31
CA LEU A 376 6.21 8.02 13.33
C LEU A 376 4.75 8.05 12.81
N SER A 377 4.35 9.17 12.18
CA SER A 377 3.03 9.28 11.55
C SER A 377 2.91 8.30 10.38
N VAL A 378 1.91 7.41 10.47
CA VAL A 378 1.62 6.39 9.44
C VAL A 378 1.22 7.06 8.14
N LEU A 379 0.34 8.06 8.20
CA LEU A 379 -0.13 8.80 7.03
C LEU A 379 1.02 9.53 6.31
N TYR A 380 1.89 10.19 7.07
CA TYR A 380 3.03 10.92 6.50
C TYR A 380 4.03 9.99 5.81
N MET A 381 4.30 8.81 6.40
CA MET A 381 5.16 7.81 5.77
C MET A 381 4.61 7.36 4.42
N PHE A 382 3.30 7.08 4.33
CA PHE A 382 2.66 6.73 3.06
C PHE A 382 2.79 7.85 2.04
N LEU A 383 2.43 9.09 2.40
CA LEU A 383 2.50 10.22 1.49
C LEU A 383 3.90 10.44 0.90
N LEU A 384 4.96 10.22 1.68
CA LEU A 384 6.34 10.32 1.20
C LEU A 384 6.65 9.27 0.12
N ALA A 385 6.22 8.04 0.32
CA ALA A 385 6.44 6.96 -0.65
C ALA A 385 5.54 7.11 -1.89
N ASP A 386 4.30 7.58 -1.70
CA ASP A 386 3.31 7.79 -2.76
C ASP A 386 3.78 8.84 -3.77
N LEU A 387 4.42 9.92 -3.32
CA LEU A 387 4.97 10.95 -4.18
C LEU A 387 5.92 10.39 -5.24
N LEU A 388 6.79 9.48 -4.84
CA LEU A 388 7.78 8.88 -5.74
C LEU A 388 7.10 8.06 -6.84
N CYS A 389 6.05 7.32 -6.47
CA CYS A 389 5.26 6.53 -7.42
C CYS A 389 4.50 7.43 -8.41
N CYS A 390 3.94 8.56 -7.96
CA CYS A 390 3.21 9.50 -8.81
C CYS A 390 4.08 10.02 -9.98
N ALA A 391 5.34 10.33 -9.73
CA ALA A 391 6.26 10.79 -10.77
C ALA A 391 6.52 9.75 -11.87
N ALA A 392 6.40 8.45 -11.56
CA ALA A 392 6.73 7.37 -12.46
C ALA A 392 5.52 6.80 -13.24
N VAL A 393 4.27 7.07 -12.81
CA VAL A 393 3.06 6.47 -13.41
C VAL A 393 2.99 6.69 -14.92
N PHE A 394 2.95 7.94 -15.37
CA PHE A 394 2.79 8.23 -16.79
C PHE A 394 3.95 7.73 -17.65
N PRO A 395 5.23 7.97 -17.31
CA PRO A 395 6.34 7.46 -18.12
C PRO A 395 6.32 5.95 -18.30
N ILE A 396 5.96 5.18 -17.27
CA ILE A 396 5.95 3.72 -17.34
C ILE A 396 4.73 3.20 -18.11
N PHE A 397 3.52 3.60 -17.72
CA PHE A 397 2.29 3.04 -18.30
C PHE A 397 1.97 3.59 -19.68
N TYR A 398 2.35 4.82 -20.00
CA TYR A 398 2.29 5.32 -21.37
C TYR A 398 3.11 4.43 -22.33
N GLY A 399 4.33 4.05 -21.93
CA GLY A 399 5.18 3.18 -22.75
C GLY A 399 4.68 1.73 -22.88
N MET A 400 3.68 1.30 -22.13
CA MET A 400 3.01 0.01 -22.30
C MET A 400 2.06 0.01 -23.52
N PHE A 401 1.56 1.19 -23.91
CA PHE A 401 0.61 1.36 -25.01
C PHE A 401 1.20 2.06 -26.23
N LYS A 402 2.17 2.95 -26.02
CA LYS A 402 2.76 3.80 -27.06
C LYS A 402 4.23 3.45 -27.32
N GLN A 403 4.66 3.69 -28.55
CA GLN A 403 6.01 3.33 -29.03
C GLN A 403 6.95 4.54 -29.16
N ASP A 404 6.42 5.75 -29.09
CA ASP A 404 7.02 7.04 -29.43
C ASP A 404 7.94 7.65 -28.34
N ILE A 405 8.29 6.88 -27.32
CA ILE A 405 9.21 7.28 -26.25
C ILE A 405 10.38 6.33 -26.10
N ASN A 406 11.53 6.86 -25.65
CA ASN A 406 12.73 6.10 -25.32
C ASN A 406 13.08 6.23 -23.83
N ASN A 407 14.14 5.51 -23.43
CA ASN A 407 14.65 5.53 -22.05
C ASN A 407 14.98 6.94 -21.55
N LYS A 408 15.68 7.76 -22.35
CA LYS A 408 16.07 9.12 -21.93
C LYS A 408 14.86 10.00 -21.65
N ILE A 409 13.86 9.97 -22.53
CA ILE A 409 12.62 10.74 -22.35
C ILE A 409 11.88 10.29 -21.09
N ALA A 410 11.76 8.97 -20.87
CA ALA A 410 11.11 8.43 -19.69
C ALA A 410 11.84 8.83 -18.38
N LEU A 411 13.19 8.73 -18.35
CA LEU A 411 13.98 9.13 -17.20
C LEU A 411 13.87 10.64 -16.89
N LEU A 412 13.95 11.50 -17.93
CA LEU A 412 13.79 12.94 -17.77
C LEU A 412 12.39 13.28 -17.25
N SER A 413 11.35 12.57 -17.73
CA SER A 413 9.99 12.78 -17.27
C SER A 413 9.83 12.42 -15.78
N VAL A 414 10.36 11.26 -15.36
CA VAL A 414 10.35 10.89 -13.93
C VAL A 414 11.12 11.88 -13.08
N ALA A 415 12.33 12.28 -13.51
CA ALA A 415 13.14 13.25 -12.78
C ALA A 415 12.44 14.60 -12.62
N ALA A 416 11.79 15.11 -13.69
CA ALA A 416 11.00 16.33 -13.62
C ALA A 416 9.87 16.23 -12.59
N GLY A 417 9.14 15.10 -12.56
CA GLY A 417 8.09 14.88 -11.58
C GLY A 417 8.59 14.79 -10.15
N LEU A 418 9.70 14.07 -9.92
CA LEU A 418 10.32 13.96 -8.60
C LEU A 418 10.77 15.32 -8.07
N ILE A 419 11.52 16.07 -8.89
CA ILE A 419 12.02 17.40 -8.50
C ILE A 419 10.83 18.35 -8.26
N GLY A 420 9.89 18.41 -9.21
CA GLY A 420 8.73 19.29 -9.10
C GLY A 420 7.83 18.94 -7.89
N GLY A 421 7.59 17.66 -7.63
CA GLY A 421 6.81 17.22 -6.48
C GLY A 421 7.51 17.52 -5.15
N LEU A 422 8.80 17.23 -5.03
CA LEU A 422 9.57 17.47 -3.82
C LEU A 422 9.69 18.96 -3.48
N LEU A 423 9.66 19.88 -4.47
CA LEU A 423 9.66 21.32 -4.21
C LEU A 423 8.48 21.77 -3.34
N PHE A 424 7.33 21.10 -3.46
CA PHE A 424 6.13 21.43 -2.70
C PHE A 424 5.88 20.48 -1.52
N PHE A 425 6.62 19.36 -1.41
CA PHE A 425 6.32 18.35 -0.40
C PHE A 425 6.50 18.91 1.01
N PRO A 426 5.45 18.85 1.87
CA PRO A 426 5.46 19.51 3.16
C PRO A 426 6.29 18.77 4.21
N ASN A 427 6.69 19.47 5.27
CA ASN A 427 7.29 18.92 6.47
C ASN A 427 6.25 18.12 7.30
N LEU A 428 6.69 17.54 8.42
CA LEU A 428 5.83 16.72 9.30
C LEU A 428 4.62 17.49 9.88
N THR A 429 4.70 18.82 9.97
CA THR A 429 3.58 19.67 10.45
C THR A 429 2.67 20.15 9.31
N PHE A 430 2.98 19.80 8.05
CA PHE A 430 2.29 20.24 6.83
C PHE A 430 2.27 21.75 6.59
N GLU A 431 3.09 22.52 7.28
CA GLU A 431 3.09 23.99 7.21
C GLU A 431 4.07 24.53 6.18
N LYS A 432 5.21 23.89 5.99
CA LYS A 432 6.32 24.37 5.16
C LYS A 432 6.82 23.28 4.22
N SER A 433 7.24 23.65 3.00
CA SER A 433 7.94 22.71 2.12
C SER A 433 9.28 22.30 2.71
N ILE A 434 9.65 21.01 2.62
CA ILE A 434 10.94 20.52 3.11
C ILE A 434 12.09 21.18 2.36
N LEU A 435 12.07 21.17 1.01
CA LEU A 435 13.20 21.69 0.22
C LEU A 435 13.27 23.21 0.25
N VAL A 436 12.15 23.89 0.10
CA VAL A 436 12.14 25.37 0.10
C VAL A 436 12.42 25.90 1.49
N GLY A 437 11.89 25.25 2.53
CA GLY A 437 12.16 25.64 3.93
C GLY A 437 13.61 25.40 4.40
N LEU A 438 14.38 24.55 3.70
CA LEU A 438 15.83 24.39 3.94
C LEU A 438 16.66 25.48 3.28
N LEU A 439 16.20 26.03 2.17
CA LEU A 439 16.96 26.98 1.34
C LEU A 439 16.49 28.43 1.51
N PHE A 440 15.22 28.62 1.82
CA PHE A 440 14.57 29.93 1.86
C PHE A 440 13.52 30.00 2.96
N ASP A 441 13.23 31.21 3.44
CA ASP A 441 12.11 31.41 4.35
C ASP A 441 10.78 31.11 3.65
N SER A 442 9.83 30.50 4.34
CA SER A 442 8.56 29.98 3.78
C SER A 442 7.61 31.04 3.17
N SER A 443 7.99 32.32 3.27
CA SER A 443 7.26 33.47 2.70
C SER A 443 7.32 33.56 1.15
N LEU A 444 8.10 32.70 0.48
CA LEU A 444 8.26 32.75 -0.98
C LEU A 444 7.05 32.24 -1.76
N PHE A 445 6.21 31.40 -1.15
CA PHE A 445 5.02 30.93 -1.82
C PHE A 445 3.81 31.86 -1.59
N PRO A 446 3.03 32.17 -2.65
CA PRO A 446 1.73 32.80 -2.48
C PRO A 446 0.83 31.99 -1.55
N ASN A 447 -0.08 32.65 -0.82
CA ASN A 447 -0.95 32.03 0.17
C ASN A 447 -1.74 30.83 -0.39
N TRP A 448 -2.19 30.86 -1.63
CA TRP A 448 -2.94 29.76 -2.27
C TRP A 448 -2.09 28.52 -2.56
N ILE A 449 -0.76 28.65 -2.60
CA ILE A 449 0.16 27.52 -2.68
C ILE A 449 0.51 27.02 -1.27
N SER A 450 0.90 27.93 -0.38
CA SER A 450 1.37 27.58 0.97
C SER A 450 0.28 26.87 1.81
N THR A 451 -0.98 27.20 1.58
CA THR A 451 -2.12 26.55 2.25
C THR A 451 -2.48 25.17 1.68
N ALA A 452 -1.92 24.77 0.54
CA ALA A 452 -2.23 23.51 -0.13
C ALA A 452 -0.95 22.81 -0.67
N LEU A 453 0.16 22.88 0.07
CA LEU A 453 1.45 22.33 -0.34
C LEU A 453 1.36 20.85 -0.75
N LEU A 454 0.67 20.05 0.05
CA LEU A 454 0.49 18.63 -0.25
C LEU A 454 -0.21 18.40 -1.58
N PHE A 455 -1.27 19.15 -1.86
CA PHE A 455 -1.99 19.08 -3.13
C PHE A 455 -1.09 19.44 -4.31
N TRP A 456 -0.36 20.55 -4.22
CA TRP A 456 0.55 20.98 -5.30
C TRP A 456 1.69 19.98 -5.51
N SER A 457 2.21 19.41 -4.43
CA SER A 457 3.23 18.36 -4.51
C SER A 457 2.78 17.20 -5.39
N PHE A 458 1.61 16.63 -5.14
CA PHE A 458 1.10 15.47 -5.88
C PHE A 458 0.63 15.80 -7.29
N VAL A 459 -0.01 16.94 -7.47
CA VAL A 459 -0.44 17.42 -8.80
C VAL A 459 0.77 17.66 -9.70
N VAL A 460 1.79 18.36 -9.20
CA VAL A 460 3.00 18.62 -9.98
C VAL A 460 3.79 17.34 -10.22
N ALA A 461 3.95 16.46 -9.22
CA ALA A 461 4.61 15.18 -9.39
C ALA A 461 3.97 14.30 -10.47
N THR A 462 2.67 14.45 -10.70
CA THR A 462 1.92 13.65 -11.67
C THR A 462 1.80 14.30 -13.03
N ILE A 463 1.47 15.61 -13.07
CA ILE A 463 1.23 16.34 -14.34
C ILE A 463 2.53 16.67 -15.05
N LEU A 464 3.57 17.09 -14.32
CA LEU A 464 4.84 17.51 -14.93
C LEU A 464 5.52 16.37 -15.70
N PRO A 465 5.57 15.10 -15.23
CA PRO A 465 6.02 13.97 -16.04
C PRO A 465 5.24 13.78 -17.32
N LEU A 466 3.90 13.91 -17.26
CA LEU A 466 3.05 13.77 -18.43
C LEU A 466 3.34 14.87 -19.46
N LEU A 467 3.42 16.13 -19.04
CA LEU A 467 3.76 17.25 -19.91
C LEU A 467 5.15 17.07 -20.54
N THR A 468 6.16 16.77 -19.74
CA THR A 468 7.54 16.52 -20.21
C THR A 468 7.56 15.40 -21.24
N LEU A 469 6.86 14.31 -20.99
CA LEU A 469 6.74 13.18 -21.89
C LEU A 469 6.08 13.59 -23.23
N LEU A 470 4.95 14.30 -23.18
CA LEU A 470 4.22 14.73 -24.36
C LEU A 470 5.01 15.74 -25.21
N MET A 471 5.81 16.62 -24.57
CA MET A 471 6.67 17.59 -25.24
C MET A 471 7.89 16.93 -25.92
N LEU A 472 8.50 15.95 -25.26
CA LEU A 472 9.74 15.30 -25.72
C LEU A 472 9.50 14.07 -26.59
N ARG A 473 8.28 13.52 -26.70
CA ARG A 473 7.97 12.34 -27.51
C ARG A 473 8.40 12.51 -28.96
N LYS A 474 8.92 11.44 -29.55
CA LYS A 474 9.43 11.41 -30.92
C LYS A 474 8.59 10.47 -31.77
N LYS A 475 7.82 10.98 -32.73
CA LYS A 475 6.94 10.19 -33.62
C LYS A 475 7.68 9.12 -34.46
N ASN A 476 8.99 9.33 -34.68
CA ASN A 476 9.84 8.44 -35.50
C ASN A 476 10.38 7.22 -34.74
N ILE A 477 10.13 7.12 -33.43
CA ILE A 477 10.55 5.95 -32.65
C ILE A 477 9.48 4.88 -32.78
N ILE A 478 9.80 3.76 -33.39
CA ILE A 478 8.93 2.59 -33.46
C ILE A 478 9.54 1.49 -32.59
N TYR A 479 8.94 1.25 -31.44
CA TYR A 479 9.36 0.17 -30.57
C TYR A 479 8.57 -1.12 -30.88
N ASN A 480 9.29 -2.22 -31.13
CA ASN A 480 8.65 -3.50 -31.44
C ASN A 480 8.42 -4.32 -30.16
N PHE A 481 7.17 -4.43 -29.71
CA PHE A 481 6.77 -5.20 -28.52
C PHE A 481 7.01 -6.71 -28.65
N THR A 482 7.12 -7.26 -29.88
CA THR A 482 7.41 -8.69 -30.06
C THR A 482 8.78 -9.08 -29.54
N LYS A 483 9.73 -8.12 -29.48
CA LYS A 483 11.05 -8.34 -28.86
C LYS A 483 10.95 -8.67 -27.37
N ILE A 484 9.98 -8.09 -26.66
CA ILE A 484 9.78 -8.37 -25.23
C ILE A 484 9.33 -9.81 -25.03
N LYS A 485 8.38 -10.28 -25.84
CA LYS A 485 7.84 -11.64 -25.75
C LYS A 485 8.94 -12.70 -25.84
N ASN A 486 9.94 -12.48 -26.70
CA ASN A 486 11.02 -13.41 -26.95
C ASN A 486 12.19 -13.28 -25.96
N SER A 487 12.30 -12.14 -25.26
CA SER A 487 13.41 -11.87 -24.33
C SER A 487 13.19 -12.40 -22.92
N ILE A 488 11.94 -12.73 -22.54
CA ILE A 488 11.60 -13.19 -21.19
C ILE A 488 11.34 -14.70 -21.25
N LEU A 489 12.30 -15.46 -20.70
CA LEU A 489 12.21 -16.92 -20.60
C LEU A 489 11.35 -17.31 -19.40
N GLU A 490 10.69 -18.47 -19.51
CA GLU A 490 9.94 -19.06 -18.40
C GLU A 490 10.88 -19.41 -17.24
N ILE A 491 10.47 -19.08 -16.04
CA ILE A 491 11.18 -19.48 -14.81
C ILE A 491 10.68 -20.89 -14.44
N LYS A 492 11.53 -21.88 -14.67
CA LYS A 492 11.29 -23.27 -14.28
C LYS A 492 11.63 -23.51 -12.82
#